data_0253c65c4108e70cd56592240a24f6fc
#
_entry.id   0253c65c4108e70cd56592240a24f6fc
#
_cell.length_a   1.000
_cell.length_b   1.000
_cell.length_c   1.000
_cell.angle_alpha   90.00
_cell.angle_beta   90.00
_cell.angle_gamma   90.00
#
_symmetry.space_group_name_H-M   'P 1'
#
loop_
_entity.id
_entity.type
_entity.pdbx_description
1 polymer ?
#
loop_
_entity_poly.entity_id
_entity_poly.type
_entity_poly.pdbx_seq_one_letter_code
_entity_poly.pdbx_strand_id
1 'polypeptide(L)'
;HDQWSRLYTRHAEYLKGSALNTLICKTKEVSMCTGIRFTSADGTMYFGRNLDWSTPFGERIVITPKGYPLKQAFPEESAARPSDHAIIGMGITYQGFPLYFDCGNDAGLAVAGLNFPGYAKYEDAPVRGKTNVAAYEFPAWVAANFATVDEVEEALSTIAIVGKPVSDSLGVSLLHWIIGDAKRSIVIEYLPTGMQIHPNPVDTLANQPTFDWHMENLRTYLNATSAFPGTVQWGNASLSPFGAGAGAHSIPGDSYTTSRFVKAAFLNANYPVKLSEQENVMRLFHTLGNVAMVE
;
A
#
# COMPACT_ATOMS: atom_id res chain seq x y z
N HIS A 1 3.84 -43.21 -0.13
CA HIS A 1 3.32 -42.33 0.95
C HIS A 1 4.36 -42.04 2.05
N ASP A 2 5.54 -42.65 2.01
CA ASP A 2 6.47 -42.65 3.17
C ASP A 2 7.76 -41.83 2.99
N GLN A 3 7.94 -41.21 1.82
CA GLN A 3 9.16 -40.43 1.54
C GLN A 3 9.05 -38.94 1.92
N TRP A 4 7.83 -38.39 1.94
CA TRP A 4 7.61 -36.99 2.27
C TRP A 4 7.51 -36.72 3.79
N SER A 5 7.07 -37.70 4.58
CA SER A 5 7.02 -37.59 6.04
C SER A 5 8.42 -37.57 6.67
N ARG A 6 9.41 -38.23 6.06
CA ARG A 6 10.79 -38.28 6.56
C ARG A 6 11.61 -37.00 6.26
N LEU A 7 11.23 -36.25 5.24
CA LEU A 7 11.86 -34.97 4.93
C LEU A 7 11.39 -33.87 5.89
N TYR A 8 10.10 -33.89 6.29
CA TYR A 8 9.57 -32.93 7.25
C TYR A 8 10.10 -33.14 8.67
N THR A 9 10.30 -34.37 9.11
CA THR A 9 10.80 -34.69 10.46
C THR A 9 12.30 -34.35 10.59
N ARG A 10 13.10 -34.52 9.56
CA ARG A 10 14.53 -34.13 9.57
C ARG A 10 14.76 -32.64 9.58
N HIS A 11 13.88 -31.82 9.01
CA HIS A 11 14.00 -30.36 9.06
C HIS A 11 13.62 -29.79 10.44
N ALA A 12 12.67 -30.43 11.14
CA ALA A 12 12.27 -30.01 12.48
C ALA A 12 13.29 -30.36 13.56
N GLU A 13 14.10 -31.39 13.38
CA GLU A 13 15.15 -31.77 14.34
C GLU A 13 16.46 -30.98 14.15
N TYR A 14 16.73 -30.48 12.95
CA TYR A 14 17.91 -29.63 12.67
C TYR A 14 17.82 -28.26 13.32
N LEU A 15 16.63 -27.82 13.70
CA LEU A 15 16.38 -26.53 14.34
C LEU A 15 16.44 -26.58 15.89
N LYS A 16 16.67 -27.75 16.50
CA LYS A 16 16.69 -27.92 17.97
C LYS A 16 18.07 -28.01 18.60
N GLY A 17 19.14 -27.94 17.87
CA GLY A 17 20.46 -28.18 18.47
C GLY A 17 21.63 -27.51 17.77
N SER A 18 21.77 -26.22 17.86
CA SER A 18 23.08 -25.58 17.80
C SER A 18 22.96 -24.11 18.22
N ALA A 19 24.05 -23.62 18.85
CA ALA A 19 24.27 -22.23 19.24
C ALA A 19 24.26 -21.24 18.06
N LEU A 20 23.20 -21.29 17.19
CA LEU A 20 22.94 -20.41 16.07
C LEU A 20 22.05 -19.20 16.46
N ASN A 21 21.73 -19.09 17.76
CA ASN A 21 20.95 -17.97 18.29
C ASN A 21 21.73 -16.64 18.41
N THR A 22 22.97 -16.59 17.98
CA THR A 22 23.81 -15.37 18.13
C THR A 22 24.28 -14.79 16.79
N LEU A 23 23.87 -15.37 15.66
CA LEU A 23 24.18 -14.85 14.32
C LEU A 23 22.95 -14.74 13.41
N ILE A 24 21.77 -14.53 13.96
CA ILE A 24 20.75 -13.84 13.19
C ILE A 24 21.21 -12.39 13.16
N CYS A 25 22.12 -12.12 12.23
CA CYS A 25 22.25 -10.80 11.67
C CYS A 25 20.82 -10.30 11.54
N LYS A 26 20.45 -9.19 12.21
CA LYS A 26 19.22 -8.46 11.98
C LYS A 26 19.27 -8.00 10.53
N THR A 27 18.98 -8.88 9.60
CA THR A 27 18.59 -8.48 8.26
C THR A 27 17.37 -7.60 8.52
N LYS A 28 17.55 -6.29 8.35
CA LYS A 28 16.41 -5.36 8.34
C LYS A 28 15.43 -6.00 7.37
N GLU A 29 14.29 -6.45 7.87
CA GLU A 29 13.22 -6.94 7.00
C GLU A 29 12.98 -5.87 5.96
N VAL A 30 13.30 -6.19 4.72
CA VAL A 30 13.13 -5.28 3.60
C VAL A 30 11.66 -5.42 3.20
N SER A 31 10.84 -4.54 3.74
CA SER A 31 9.44 -4.42 3.34
C SER A 31 9.32 -3.21 2.44
N MET A 32 8.92 -3.43 1.22
CA MET A 32 8.69 -2.40 0.24
C MET A 32 7.28 -2.52 -0.31
N CYS A 33 6.65 -1.39 -0.58
CA CYS A 33 5.28 -1.37 -1.09
C CYS A 33 5.14 -0.22 -2.09
N THR A 34 4.22 -0.39 -3.05
CA THR A 34 3.79 0.69 -3.92
C THR A 34 2.31 0.51 -4.19
N GLY A 35 1.50 1.54 -3.92
CA GLY A 35 0.07 1.56 -4.23
C GLY A 35 -0.23 2.56 -5.33
N ILE A 36 -1.19 2.25 -6.19
CA ILE A 36 -1.70 3.14 -7.22
C ILE A 36 -3.22 3.06 -7.31
N ARG A 37 -3.81 4.16 -7.73
CA ARG A 37 -5.22 4.28 -8.06
C ARG A 37 -5.34 4.98 -9.40
N PHE A 38 -6.34 4.65 -10.20
CA PHE A 38 -6.74 5.44 -11.37
C PHE A 38 -8.20 5.20 -11.71
N THR A 39 -8.75 6.07 -12.54
CA THR A 39 -10.13 5.94 -13.06
C THR A 39 -10.06 5.70 -14.56
N SER A 40 -10.85 4.75 -15.07
CA SER A 40 -11.01 4.49 -16.49
C SER A 40 -11.89 5.54 -17.17
N ALA A 41 -12.02 5.45 -18.49
CA ALA A 41 -12.81 6.39 -19.27
C ALA A 41 -14.32 6.37 -18.93
N ASP A 42 -14.82 5.25 -18.43
CA ASP A 42 -16.22 5.08 -18.00
C ASP A 42 -16.47 5.44 -16.53
N GLY A 43 -15.43 5.92 -15.82
CA GLY A 43 -15.52 6.31 -14.42
C GLY A 43 -15.27 5.18 -13.41
N THR A 44 -14.99 3.95 -13.86
CA THR A 44 -14.67 2.84 -12.97
C THR A 44 -13.30 3.03 -12.34
N MET A 45 -13.22 2.89 -11.00
CA MET A 45 -11.96 2.96 -10.28
C MET A 45 -11.22 1.62 -10.33
N TYR A 46 -9.92 1.71 -10.49
CA TYR A 46 -8.96 0.61 -10.33
C TYR A 46 -7.98 0.98 -9.23
N PHE A 47 -7.74 0.03 -8.34
CA PHE A 47 -6.86 0.19 -7.21
C PHE A 47 -6.01 -1.08 -7.05
N GLY A 48 -4.72 -0.91 -6.76
CA GLY A 48 -3.84 -2.05 -6.53
C GLY A 48 -2.54 -1.66 -5.87
N ARG A 49 -1.85 -2.67 -5.34
CA ARG A 49 -0.56 -2.46 -4.67
C ARG A 49 0.37 -3.66 -4.84
N ASN A 50 1.67 -3.42 -4.74
CA ASN A 50 2.69 -4.43 -4.49
C ASN A 50 2.91 -4.56 -2.98
N LEU A 51 2.85 -5.79 -2.47
CA LEU A 51 3.29 -6.16 -1.14
C LEU A 51 4.61 -6.92 -1.29
N ASP A 52 5.71 -6.17 -1.34
CA ASP A 52 7.05 -6.76 -1.47
C ASP A 52 7.60 -7.02 -0.07
N TRP A 53 7.56 -8.27 0.36
CA TRP A 53 7.96 -8.72 1.69
C TRP A 53 8.76 -10.00 1.58
N SER A 54 9.90 -10.07 2.25
CA SER A 54 10.83 -11.20 2.17
C SER A 54 10.34 -12.49 2.84
N THR A 55 9.30 -12.41 3.66
CA THR A 55 8.76 -13.55 4.41
C THR A 55 7.26 -13.67 4.19
N PRO A 56 6.74 -14.81 3.70
CA PRO A 56 5.29 -14.99 3.53
C PRO A 56 4.59 -15.01 4.89
N PHE A 57 3.49 -14.28 5.02
CA PHE A 57 2.63 -14.27 6.21
C PHE A 57 1.52 -15.33 6.14
N GLY A 58 1.40 -16.07 5.03
CA GLY A 58 0.24 -16.90 4.72
C GLY A 58 -0.95 -16.06 4.26
N GLU A 59 -0.65 -14.96 3.57
CA GLU A 59 -1.60 -14.04 2.98
C GLU A 59 -2.54 -14.74 2.00
N ARG A 60 -3.77 -14.32 2.00
CA ARG A 60 -4.84 -14.88 1.17
C ARG A 60 -5.89 -13.83 0.86
N ILE A 61 -6.74 -14.11 -0.09
CA ILE A 61 -7.95 -13.34 -0.29
C ILE A 61 -8.88 -13.61 0.90
N VAL A 62 -9.28 -12.54 1.58
CA VAL A 62 -10.22 -12.56 2.70
C VAL A 62 -11.48 -11.82 2.29
N ILE A 63 -12.64 -12.40 2.59
CA ILE A 63 -13.94 -11.77 2.34
C ILE A 63 -14.65 -11.63 3.70
N THR A 64 -15.09 -10.40 4.00
CA THR A 64 -15.92 -10.10 5.16
C THR A 64 -17.31 -9.71 4.66
N PRO A 65 -18.35 -10.48 4.97
CA PRO A 65 -19.71 -10.13 4.57
C PRO A 65 -20.22 -8.86 5.25
N LYS A 66 -21.12 -8.14 4.59
CA LYS A 66 -21.90 -7.08 5.23
C LYS A 66 -22.59 -7.60 6.48
N GLY A 67 -22.59 -6.80 7.54
CA GLY A 67 -23.15 -7.19 8.83
C GLY A 67 -22.23 -8.05 9.72
N TYR A 68 -21.03 -8.39 9.24
CA TYR A 68 -20.08 -9.15 10.05
C TYR A 68 -19.60 -8.33 11.26
N PRO A 69 -19.64 -8.88 12.49
CA PRO A 69 -19.20 -8.17 13.69
C PRO A 69 -17.67 -8.13 13.74
N LEU A 70 -17.08 -7.05 13.25
CA LEU A 70 -15.64 -6.84 13.34
C LEU A 70 -15.25 -6.59 14.80
N LYS A 71 -14.31 -7.39 15.31
CA LYS A 71 -13.68 -7.14 16.61
C LYS A 71 -12.87 -5.85 16.50
N GLN A 72 -12.88 -5.09 17.59
CA GLN A 72 -12.09 -3.86 17.69
C GLN A 72 -10.93 -4.08 18.66
N ALA A 73 -9.82 -3.40 18.39
CA ALA A 73 -8.66 -3.44 19.26
C ALA A 73 -8.96 -2.87 20.66
N PHE A 74 -9.93 -1.96 20.75
CA PHE A 74 -10.32 -1.24 21.97
C PHE A 74 -11.82 -1.42 22.27
N PRO A 75 -12.28 -2.64 22.60
CA PRO A 75 -13.71 -2.95 22.76
C PRO A 75 -14.36 -2.24 23.97
N GLU A 76 -13.55 -1.81 24.93
CA GLU A 76 -14.03 -1.12 26.13
C GLU A 76 -14.50 0.32 25.84
N GLU A 77 -14.04 0.92 24.73
CA GLU A 77 -14.28 2.30 24.38
C GLU A 77 -15.29 2.48 23.24
N SER A 78 -15.55 1.45 22.48
CA SER A 78 -16.55 1.45 21.42
C SER A 78 -17.23 0.09 21.28
N ALA A 79 -18.56 0.09 21.19
CA ALA A 79 -19.31 -1.14 20.91
C ALA A 79 -18.90 -1.68 19.53
N ALA A 80 -18.68 -3.00 19.42
CA ALA A 80 -18.47 -3.66 18.14
C ALA A 80 -19.61 -3.29 17.19
N ARG A 81 -19.27 -2.66 16.07
CA ARG A 81 -20.25 -2.32 15.02
C ARG A 81 -20.17 -3.38 13.93
N PRO A 82 -21.31 -3.88 13.46
CA PRO A 82 -21.34 -4.69 12.26
C PRO A 82 -20.79 -3.90 11.08
N SER A 83 -20.09 -4.56 10.16
CA SER A 83 -19.64 -3.92 8.93
C SER A 83 -20.84 -3.42 8.11
N ASP A 84 -20.85 -2.15 7.75
CA ASP A 84 -21.88 -1.55 6.89
C ASP A 84 -21.72 -1.98 5.42
N HIS A 85 -20.55 -2.52 5.07
CA HIS A 85 -20.20 -2.95 3.71
C HIS A 85 -19.64 -4.36 3.70
N ALA A 86 -19.78 -5.06 2.57
CA ALA A 86 -19.00 -6.25 2.27
C ALA A 86 -17.58 -5.84 1.85
N ILE A 87 -16.58 -6.57 2.33
CA ILE A 87 -15.16 -6.24 2.11
C ILE A 87 -14.47 -7.43 1.45
N ILE A 88 -13.60 -7.15 0.50
CA ILE A 88 -12.67 -8.12 -0.09
C ILE A 88 -11.27 -7.51 -0.13
N GLY A 89 -10.25 -8.30 0.17
CA GLY A 89 -8.88 -7.83 0.12
C GLY A 89 -7.84 -8.91 0.36
N MET A 90 -6.58 -8.53 0.26
CA MET A 90 -5.45 -9.36 0.65
C MET A 90 -5.18 -9.19 2.14
N GLY A 91 -5.09 -10.30 2.86
CA GLY A 91 -4.87 -10.25 4.30
C GLY A 91 -4.61 -11.62 4.90
N ILE A 92 -4.63 -11.67 6.21
CA ILE A 92 -4.59 -12.90 7.00
C ILE A 92 -5.78 -12.94 7.96
N THR A 93 -6.10 -14.13 8.48
CA THR A 93 -7.02 -14.26 9.60
C THR A 93 -6.23 -14.57 10.87
N TYR A 94 -6.36 -13.72 11.87
CA TYR A 94 -5.73 -13.93 13.17
C TYR A 94 -6.80 -14.08 14.25
N GLN A 95 -6.83 -15.25 14.92
CA GLN A 95 -7.85 -15.58 15.93
C GLN A 95 -9.30 -15.33 15.45
N GLY A 96 -9.58 -15.65 14.18
CA GLY A 96 -10.89 -15.44 13.56
C GLY A 96 -11.19 -13.99 13.17
N PHE A 97 -10.21 -13.10 13.22
CA PHE A 97 -10.33 -11.69 12.83
C PHE A 97 -9.59 -11.43 11.50
N PRO A 98 -10.22 -10.73 10.53
CA PRO A 98 -9.55 -10.37 9.28
C PRO A 98 -8.59 -9.20 9.49
N LEU A 99 -7.33 -9.41 9.16
CA LEU A 99 -6.30 -8.38 9.12
C LEU A 99 -5.96 -8.11 7.66
N TYR A 100 -6.45 -7.00 7.13
CA TYR A 100 -6.24 -6.62 5.74
C TYR A 100 -4.94 -5.80 5.58
N PHE A 101 -4.12 -6.19 4.62
CA PHE A 101 -3.01 -5.37 4.12
C PHE A 101 -3.50 -4.31 3.14
N ASP A 102 -4.48 -4.70 2.33
CA ASP A 102 -5.28 -3.87 1.43
C ASP A 102 -6.67 -4.48 1.28
N CYS A 103 -7.66 -3.64 1.04
CA CYS A 103 -9.01 -4.10 0.77
C CYS A 103 -9.83 -3.03 0.04
N GLY A 104 -10.92 -3.50 -0.56
CA GLY A 104 -11.98 -2.65 -1.08
C GLY A 104 -13.33 -3.14 -0.59
N ASN A 105 -14.34 -2.27 -0.67
CA ASN A 105 -15.69 -2.60 -0.28
C ASN A 105 -16.68 -2.53 -1.45
N ASP A 106 -17.91 -3.00 -1.20
CA ASP A 106 -18.98 -3.03 -2.20
C ASP A 106 -19.55 -1.66 -2.59
N ALA A 107 -19.13 -0.58 -1.90
CA ALA A 107 -19.43 0.80 -2.29
C ALA A 107 -18.39 1.40 -3.25
N GLY A 108 -17.26 0.72 -3.48
CA GLY A 108 -16.19 1.19 -4.36
C GLY A 108 -15.11 2.03 -3.69
N LEU A 109 -15.01 1.96 -2.36
CA LEU A 109 -13.88 2.53 -1.59
C LEU A 109 -12.80 1.47 -1.43
N ALA A 110 -11.52 1.86 -1.61
CA ALA A 110 -10.37 0.99 -1.42
C ALA A 110 -9.31 1.65 -0.53
N VAL A 111 -8.57 0.82 0.21
CA VAL A 111 -7.51 1.25 1.12
C VAL A 111 -6.36 0.25 1.12
N ALA A 112 -5.13 0.76 1.19
CA ALA A 112 -3.93 -0.05 1.40
C ALA A 112 -3.02 0.58 2.44
N GLY A 113 -2.49 -0.27 3.34
CA GLY A 113 -1.44 0.10 4.27
C GLY A 113 -0.07 -0.24 3.70
N LEU A 114 0.85 0.73 3.69
CA LEU A 114 2.22 0.56 3.25
C LEU A 114 3.17 0.78 4.42
N ASN A 115 4.27 0.02 4.46
CA ASN A 115 5.24 0.12 5.54
C ASN A 115 5.92 1.50 5.58
N PHE A 116 5.98 2.10 6.79
CA PHE A 116 6.45 3.49 7.00
C PHE A 116 7.38 3.60 8.22
N PRO A 117 8.40 2.73 8.32
CA PRO A 117 9.30 2.69 9.48
C PRO A 117 10.13 3.96 9.60
N GLY A 118 10.33 4.39 10.86
CA GLY A 118 11.12 5.58 11.18
C GLY A 118 10.33 6.90 11.07
N TYR A 119 9.13 6.87 10.55
CA TYR A 119 8.25 8.04 10.39
C TYR A 119 6.93 7.89 11.14
N ALA A 120 6.28 6.71 11.04
CA ALA A 120 5.03 6.47 11.73
C ALA A 120 5.20 6.57 13.24
N LYS A 121 4.38 7.42 13.88
CA LYS A 121 4.33 7.61 15.34
C LYS A 121 2.89 7.83 15.75
N TYR A 122 2.25 6.78 16.26
CA TYR A 122 0.87 6.80 16.72
C TYR A 122 0.76 7.24 18.18
N GLU A 123 -0.48 7.38 18.67
CA GLU A 123 -0.75 7.58 20.08
C GLU A 123 -0.25 6.39 20.90
N ASP A 124 0.36 6.65 22.03
CA ASP A 124 0.89 5.60 22.91
C ASP A 124 -0.22 4.89 23.72
N ALA A 125 -1.39 5.52 23.84
CA ALA A 125 -2.56 5.03 24.55
C ALA A 125 -3.86 5.59 23.95
N PRO A 126 -5.02 4.95 24.23
CA PRO A 126 -6.32 5.43 23.80
C PRO A 126 -6.58 6.88 24.21
N VAL A 127 -7.12 7.66 23.28
CA VAL A 127 -7.47 9.07 23.48
C VAL A 127 -8.94 9.19 23.87
N ARG A 128 -9.20 9.77 25.04
CA ARG A 128 -10.56 9.94 25.54
C ARG A 128 -11.39 10.84 24.60
N GLY A 129 -12.59 10.39 24.28
CA GLY A 129 -13.54 11.14 23.44
C GLY A 129 -13.29 10.96 21.94
N LYS A 130 -12.36 10.08 21.56
CA LYS A 130 -12.16 9.69 20.17
C LYS A 130 -12.44 8.20 19.95
N THR A 131 -12.77 7.81 18.74
CA THR A 131 -12.75 6.41 18.33
C THR A 131 -11.31 5.96 18.17
N ASN A 132 -10.86 5.06 19.03
CA ASN A 132 -9.50 4.54 19.02
C ASN A 132 -9.38 3.34 18.08
N VAL A 133 -8.47 3.42 17.12
CA VAL A 133 -8.26 2.41 16.06
C VAL A 133 -6.79 1.99 16.10
N ALA A 134 -6.51 0.69 16.14
CA ALA A 134 -5.14 0.22 16.00
C ALA A 134 -4.67 0.34 14.54
N ALA A 135 -3.39 0.61 14.31
CA ALA A 135 -2.87 0.79 12.96
C ALA A 135 -3.15 -0.41 12.05
N TYR A 136 -3.10 -1.64 12.58
CA TYR A 136 -3.35 -2.86 11.82
C TYR A 136 -4.82 -3.06 11.45
N GLU A 137 -5.77 -2.49 12.19
CA GLU A 137 -7.20 -2.63 11.89
C GLU A 137 -7.74 -1.47 11.05
N PHE A 138 -6.95 -0.42 10.83
CA PHE A 138 -7.39 0.77 10.11
C PHE A 138 -7.92 0.49 8.70
N PRO A 139 -7.32 -0.38 7.86
CA PRO A 139 -7.91 -0.74 6.57
C PRO A 139 -9.31 -1.36 6.70
N ALA A 140 -9.50 -2.31 7.63
CA ALA A 140 -10.81 -2.91 7.89
C ALA A 140 -11.82 -1.88 8.40
N TRP A 141 -11.38 -0.97 9.28
CA TRP A 141 -12.22 0.10 9.82
C TRP A 141 -12.71 1.05 8.73
N VAL A 142 -11.81 1.47 7.81
CA VAL A 142 -12.17 2.31 6.66
C VAL A 142 -13.18 1.59 5.77
N ALA A 143 -12.87 0.38 5.31
CA ALA A 143 -13.71 -0.33 4.37
C ALA A 143 -15.05 -0.78 4.96
N ALA A 144 -15.12 -0.97 6.28
CA ALA A 144 -16.35 -1.38 6.95
C ALA A 144 -17.39 -0.26 7.13
N ASN A 145 -16.91 0.99 7.28
CA ASN A 145 -17.76 2.08 7.76
C ASN A 145 -18.07 3.16 6.72
N PHE A 146 -17.34 3.22 5.59
CA PHE A 146 -17.44 4.34 4.65
C PHE A 146 -17.59 3.87 3.21
N ALA A 147 -18.29 4.70 2.42
CA ALA A 147 -18.50 4.51 1.00
C ALA A 147 -17.58 5.39 0.13
N THR A 148 -17.12 6.51 0.66
CA THR A 148 -16.37 7.52 -0.10
C THR A 148 -15.17 8.07 0.66
N VAL A 149 -14.20 8.61 -0.07
CA VAL A 149 -13.05 9.33 0.51
C VAL A 149 -13.51 10.56 1.32
N ASP A 150 -14.56 11.24 0.88
CA ASP A 150 -15.09 12.41 1.58
C ASP A 150 -15.61 12.04 2.99
N GLU A 151 -16.33 10.93 3.12
CA GLU A 151 -16.81 10.40 4.41
C GLU A 151 -15.64 9.99 5.33
N VAL A 152 -14.62 9.35 4.76
CA VAL A 152 -13.41 9.01 5.54
C VAL A 152 -12.75 10.25 6.08
N GLU A 153 -12.49 11.24 5.23
CA GLU A 153 -11.79 12.48 5.59
C GLU A 153 -12.52 13.24 6.71
N GLU A 154 -13.85 13.32 6.64
CA GLU A 154 -14.67 13.91 7.70
C GLU A 154 -14.50 13.15 9.04
N ALA A 155 -14.53 11.83 8.98
CA ALA A 155 -14.42 10.97 10.17
C ALA A 155 -13.03 11.00 10.82
N LEU A 156 -11.95 11.26 10.06
CA LEU A 156 -10.57 11.23 10.57
C LEU A 156 -10.34 12.21 11.73
N SER A 157 -11.09 13.32 11.78
CA SER A 157 -11.04 14.28 12.90
C SER A 157 -11.50 13.68 14.23
N THR A 158 -12.30 12.63 14.19
CA THR A 158 -12.94 11.99 15.36
C THR A 158 -12.22 10.77 15.89
N ILE A 159 -11.18 10.32 15.19
CA ILE A 159 -10.42 9.11 15.54
C ILE A 159 -9.05 9.43 16.11
N ALA A 160 -8.46 8.44 16.78
CA ALA A 160 -7.05 8.38 17.10
C ALA A 160 -6.49 7.01 16.66
N ILE A 161 -5.37 7.02 15.94
CA ILE A 161 -4.66 5.79 15.63
C ILE A 161 -3.68 5.51 16.77
N VAL A 162 -3.80 4.33 17.37
CA VAL A 162 -3.05 3.94 18.56
C VAL A 162 -2.05 2.84 18.21
N GLY A 163 -0.86 2.95 18.75
CA GLY A 163 0.26 2.03 18.55
C GLY A 163 0.09 0.71 19.30
N LYS A 164 -1.00 -0.02 19.05
CA LYS A 164 -1.24 -1.34 19.64
C LYS A 164 -0.64 -2.44 18.77
N PRO A 165 0.17 -3.36 19.34
CA PRO A 165 0.66 -4.52 18.58
C PRO A 165 -0.46 -5.50 18.24
N VAL A 166 -0.32 -6.20 17.11
CA VAL A 166 -1.24 -7.29 16.73
C VAL A 166 -1.17 -8.43 17.75
N SER A 167 0.04 -8.75 18.19
CA SER A 167 0.34 -9.73 19.25
C SER A 167 1.71 -9.41 19.86
N ASP A 168 2.04 -10.07 20.97
CA ASP A 168 3.35 -9.91 21.62
C ASP A 168 4.54 -10.23 20.70
N SER A 169 4.34 -11.06 19.68
CA SER A 169 5.37 -11.47 18.74
C SER A 169 5.48 -10.60 17.49
N LEU A 170 4.41 -9.87 17.11
CA LEU A 170 4.34 -9.15 15.82
C LEU A 170 4.59 -7.63 15.93
N GLY A 171 4.61 -7.10 17.15
CA GLY A 171 4.85 -5.66 17.36
C GLY A 171 3.79 -4.74 16.76
N VAL A 172 4.08 -3.44 16.74
CA VAL A 172 3.22 -2.41 16.16
C VAL A 172 3.50 -2.30 14.66
N SER A 173 2.44 -2.37 13.85
CA SER A 173 2.53 -2.15 12.40
C SER A 173 2.77 -0.66 12.11
N LEU A 174 3.96 -0.32 11.62
CA LEU A 174 4.33 1.05 11.28
C LEU A 174 3.93 1.33 9.83
N LEU A 175 2.76 1.92 9.63
CA LEU A 175 2.11 2.10 8.33
C LEU A 175 1.76 3.56 8.06
N HIS A 176 1.60 3.88 6.78
CA HIS A 176 0.80 4.96 6.24
C HIS A 176 -0.14 4.40 5.18
N TRP A 177 -1.14 5.14 4.76
CA TRP A 177 -2.22 4.59 3.96
C TRP A 177 -2.56 5.44 2.75
N ILE A 178 -2.88 4.77 1.64
CA ILE A 178 -3.58 5.35 0.50
C ILE A 178 -5.04 4.87 0.54
N ILE A 179 -5.97 5.81 0.40
CA ILE A 179 -7.41 5.55 0.35
C ILE A 179 -7.94 6.19 -0.91
N GLY A 180 -8.73 5.45 -1.69
CA GLY A 180 -9.26 5.94 -2.97
C GLY A 180 -10.67 5.47 -3.26
N ASP A 181 -11.41 6.33 -3.95
CA ASP A 181 -12.71 6.05 -4.56
C ASP A 181 -12.72 6.43 -6.04
N ALA A 182 -13.87 6.43 -6.69
CA ALA A 182 -13.97 6.78 -8.11
C ALA A 182 -13.55 8.22 -8.44
N LYS A 183 -13.57 9.13 -7.46
CA LYS A 183 -13.30 10.56 -7.67
C LYS A 183 -11.84 10.93 -7.41
N ARG A 184 -11.27 10.46 -6.31
CA ARG A 184 -9.95 10.89 -5.83
C ARG A 184 -9.30 9.89 -4.89
N SER A 185 -8.04 10.15 -4.53
CA SER A 185 -7.39 9.49 -3.41
C SER A 185 -6.79 10.49 -2.43
N ILE A 186 -6.57 10.00 -1.21
CA ILE A 186 -5.85 10.71 -0.13
C ILE A 186 -4.77 9.80 0.44
N VAL A 187 -3.78 10.43 1.06
CA VAL A 187 -2.74 9.74 1.84
C VAL A 187 -2.88 10.16 3.30
N ILE A 188 -2.81 9.17 4.19
CA ILE A 188 -2.85 9.38 5.64
C ILE A 188 -1.51 8.98 6.21
N GLU A 189 -0.85 9.93 6.87
CA GLU A 189 0.38 9.73 7.62
C GLU A 189 0.18 10.12 9.07
N TYR A 190 0.61 9.30 10.02
CA TYR A 190 0.58 9.65 11.43
C TYR A 190 2.02 9.84 11.91
N LEU A 191 2.41 11.11 12.02
CA LEU A 191 3.77 11.56 12.32
C LEU A 191 3.89 12.00 13.79
N PRO A 192 5.10 12.28 14.32
CA PRO A 192 5.26 12.88 15.64
C PRO A 192 4.51 14.20 15.83
N THR A 193 4.17 14.89 14.75
CA THR A 193 3.37 16.12 14.72
C THR A 193 1.85 15.87 14.69
N GLY A 194 1.42 14.60 14.69
CA GLY A 194 0.04 14.16 14.59
C GLY A 194 -0.35 13.66 13.21
N MET A 195 -1.64 13.39 13.03
CA MET A 195 -2.19 12.89 11.75
C MET A 195 -2.11 13.98 10.67
N GLN A 196 -1.58 13.59 9.53
CA GLN A 196 -1.53 14.39 8.32
C GLN A 196 -2.41 13.75 7.25
N ILE A 197 -3.22 14.55 6.58
CA ILE A 197 -4.12 14.14 5.50
C ILE A 197 -3.71 14.91 4.25
N HIS A 198 -3.28 14.18 3.23
CA HIS A 198 -2.79 14.78 1.99
C HIS A 198 -3.73 14.43 0.83
N PRO A 199 -4.26 15.41 0.08
CA PRO A 199 -4.80 15.14 -1.25
C PRO A 199 -3.73 14.48 -2.11
N ASN A 200 -4.08 13.43 -2.86
CA ASN A 200 -3.12 12.69 -3.67
C ASN A 200 -3.36 12.93 -5.18
N PRO A 201 -2.81 13.98 -5.76
CA PRO A 201 -3.07 14.33 -7.16
C PRO A 201 -2.37 13.41 -8.17
N VAL A 202 -1.48 12.54 -7.71
CA VAL A 202 -0.77 11.56 -8.56
C VAL A 202 -1.27 10.14 -8.37
N ASP A 203 -2.22 9.94 -7.46
CA ASP A 203 -2.85 8.65 -7.18
C ASP A 203 -1.83 7.51 -6.92
N THR A 204 -0.73 7.84 -6.25
CA THR A 204 0.39 6.93 -6.00
C THR A 204 0.90 7.10 -4.57
N LEU A 205 1.28 5.99 -3.93
CA LEU A 205 2.00 5.97 -2.67
C LEU A 205 3.10 4.92 -2.72
N ALA A 206 4.27 5.25 -2.18
CA ALA A 206 5.35 4.29 -1.90
C ALA A 206 5.63 4.29 -0.39
N ASN A 207 6.76 3.75 0.06
CA ASN A 207 7.15 3.80 1.46
C ASN A 207 7.71 5.19 1.84
N GLN A 208 8.51 5.27 2.93
CA GLN A 208 9.21 6.50 3.33
C GLN A 208 10.07 7.10 2.20
N PRO A 209 10.35 8.41 2.22
CA PRO A 209 10.00 9.40 3.23
C PRO A 209 8.51 9.84 3.18
N THR A 210 8.17 10.99 3.78
CA THR A 210 6.80 11.51 3.81
C THR A 210 6.26 11.80 2.42
N PHE A 211 4.94 11.80 2.29
CA PHE A 211 4.26 12.08 1.02
C PHE A 211 4.61 13.46 0.46
N ASP A 212 4.67 14.49 1.31
CA ASP A 212 5.09 15.84 0.89
C ASP A 212 6.48 15.86 0.29
N TRP A 213 7.41 15.11 0.88
CA TRP A 213 8.76 14.98 0.33
C TRP A 213 8.73 14.31 -1.05
N HIS A 214 7.92 13.26 -1.21
CA HIS A 214 7.77 12.61 -2.51
C HIS A 214 7.22 13.58 -3.56
N MET A 215 6.23 14.39 -3.21
CA MET A 215 5.65 15.39 -4.11
C MET A 215 6.67 16.47 -4.50
N GLU A 216 7.47 16.97 -3.54
CA GLU A 216 8.55 17.91 -3.85
C GLU A 216 9.63 17.27 -4.77
N ASN A 217 9.98 16.00 -4.54
CA ASN A 217 10.95 15.28 -5.37
C ASN A 217 10.49 15.14 -6.83
N LEU A 218 9.18 15.05 -7.12
CA LEU A 218 8.69 15.00 -8.51
C LEU A 218 9.13 16.22 -9.33
N ARG A 219 9.38 17.36 -8.69
CA ARG A 219 9.83 18.60 -9.36
C ARG A 219 11.21 18.48 -10.00
N THR A 220 12.00 17.48 -9.62
CA THR A 220 13.29 17.19 -10.26
C THR A 220 13.15 16.46 -11.60
N TYR A 221 11.94 16.00 -11.94
CA TYR A 221 11.64 15.20 -13.13
C TYR A 221 10.75 15.93 -14.16
N LEU A 222 10.69 17.25 -14.13
CA LEU A 222 9.82 18.05 -15.00
C LEU A 222 10.07 17.86 -16.51
N ASN A 223 11.26 17.40 -16.88
CA ASN A 223 11.60 17.13 -18.28
C ASN A 223 11.17 15.72 -18.75
N ALA A 224 10.68 14.86 -17.84
CA ALA A 224 10.19 13.55 -18.21
C ALA A 224 8.88 13.69 -19.01
N THR A 225 8.80 12.97 -20.12
CA THR A 225 7.63 13.02 -21.00
C THR A 225 7.35 11.65 -21.61
N SER A 226 6.08 11.33 -21.85
CA SER A 226 5.65 10.19 -22.64
C SER A 226 5.63 10.49 -24.15
N ALA A 227 5.85 11.74 -24.55
CA ALA A 227 5.84 12.15 -25.95
C ALA A 227 6.98 11.49 -26.74
N PHE A 228 6.68 11.13 -27.98
CA PHE A 228 7.70 10.66 -28.91
C PHE A 228 8.57 11.84 -29.34
N PRO A 229 9.89 11.79 -29.13
CA PRO A 229 10.78 12.89 -29.52
C PRO A 229 10.88 12.98 -31.03
N GLY A 230 10.94 14.20 -31.55
CA GLY A 230 11.22 14.46 -32.96
C GLY A 230 12.72 14.34 -33.27
N THR A 231 13.06 14.46 -34.55
CA THR A 231 14.45 14.61 -34.99
C THR A 231 15.02 15.95 -34.53
N VAL A 232 16.22 15.95 -33.95
CA VAL A 232 16.93 17.12 -33.47
C VAL A 232 18.24 17.32 -34.24
N GLN A 233 18.73 18.58 -34.32
CA GLN A 233 20.00 18.91 -34.94
C GLN A 233 21.04 19.23 -33.87
N TRP A 234 22.19 18.55 -33.94
CA TRP A 234 23.38 18.88 -33.17
C TRP A 234 24.54 19.23 -34.15
N GLY A 235 24.79 20.51 -34.31
CA GLY A 235 25.68 20.98 -35.35
C GLY A 235 25.13 20.55 -36.73
N ASN A 236 25.90 19.80 -37.51
CA ASN A 236 25.52 19.30 -38.82
C ASN A 236 24.90 17.86 -38.77
N ALA A 237 24.77 17.28 -37.58
CA ALA A 237 24.21 15.95 -37.43
C ALA A 237 22.70 15.98 -37.20
N SER A 238 21.94 15.26 -38.02
CA SER A 238 20.52 15.05 -37.85
C SER A 238 20.31 13.75 -37.07
N LEU A 239 19.77 13.85 -35.83
CA LEU A 239 19.59 12.76 -34.91
C LEU A 239 18.11 12.43 -34.80
N SER A 240 17.72 11.25 -35.25
CA SER A 240 16.36 10.71 -35.14
C SER A 240 16.27 9.67 -34.03
N PRO A 241 15.12 9.57 -33.33
CA PRO A 241 14.95 8.58 -32.29
C PRO A 241 14.92 7.15 -32.87
N PHE A 242 15.46 6.18 -32.12
CA PHE A 242 15.40 4.76 -32.48
C PHE A 242 14.03 4.14 -32.27
N GLY A 243 13.18 4.73 -31.39
CA GLY A 243 11.88 4.23 -31.05
C GLY A 243 11.20 5.03 -29.95
N ALA A 244 10.08 4.52 -29.42
CA ALA A 244 9.34 5.13 -28.34
C ALA A 244 10.12 5.09 -26.99
N GLY A 245 9.70 5.93 -26.04
CA GLY A 245 10.19 5.93 -24.66
C GLY A 245 11.42 6.80 -24.38
N ALA A 246 11.99 7.49 -25.38
CA ALA A 246 13.15 8.34 -25.18
C ALA A 246 12.93 9.49 -24.16
N GLY A 247 11.69 10.01 -24.03
CA GLY A 247 11.35 11.04 -23.03
C GLY A 247 11.39 10.55 -21.59
N ALA A 248 11.39 9.25 -21.35
CA ALA A 248 11.49 8.66 -20.02
C ALA A 248 12.93 8.42 -19.54
N HIS A 249 13.95 8.92 -20.24
CA HIS A 249 15.36 8.76 -19.86
C HIS A 249 15.70 9.31 -18.46
N SER A 250 14.98 10.32 -17.98
CA SER A 250 15.17 10.88 -16.64
C SER A 250 14.47 10.08 -15.53
N ILE A 251 13.60 9.14 -15.86
CA ILE A 251 12.89 8.33 -14.88
C ILE A 251 13.86 7.32 -14.27
N PRO A 252 13.94 7.22 -12.91
CA PRO A 252 14.90 6.33 -12.26
C PRO A 252 14.53 4.85 -12.52
N GLY A 253 15.56 4.02 -12.71
CA GLY A 253 15.42 2.61 -13.01
C GLY A 253 15.49 1.68 -11.80
N ASP A 254 16.07 2.16 -10.68
CA ASP A 254 16.26 1.35 -9.48
C ASP A 254 14.95 1.14 -8.68
N SER A 255 15.03 0.26 -7.66
CA SER A 255 13.90 -0.11 -6.81
C SER A 255 13.85 0.65 -5.47
N TYR A 256 14.67 1.69 -5.29
CA TYR A 256 14.61 2.50 -4.07
C TYR A 256 13.25 3.18 -3.94
N THR A 257 12.77 3.41 -2.72
CA THR A 257 11.40 3.88 -2.49
C THR A 257 11.08 5.17 -3.25
N THR A 258 11.99 6.14 -3.25
CA THR A 258 11.81 7.42 -3.95
C THR A 258 11.76 7.24 -5.46
N SER A 259 12.54 6.32 -5.99
CA SER A 259 12.59 5.96 -7.42
C SER A 259 11.30 5.26 -7.85
N ARG A 260 10.79 4.32 -7.02
CA ARG A 260 9.51 3.64 -7.28
C ARG A 260 8.33 4.61 -7.28
N PHE A 261 8.32 5.58 -6.35
CA PHE A 261 7.28 6.61 -6.32
C PHE A 261 7.26 7.42 -7.62
N VAL A 262 8.42 7.94 -8.04
CA VAL A 262 8.54 8.72 -9.29
C VAL A 262 8.10 7.89 -10.50
N LYS A 263 8.60 6.66 -10.60
CA LYS A 263 8.27 5.75 -11.72
C LYS A 263 6.78 5.42 -11.75
N ALA A 264 6.20 5.06 -10.60
CA ALA A 264 4.77 4.73 -10.52
C ALA A 264 3.90 5.93 -10.85
N ALA A 265 4.19 7.12 -10.29
CA ALA A 265 3.45 8.35 -10.56
C ALA A 265 3.53 8.74 -12.04
N PHE A 266 4.73 8.67 -12.64
CA PHE A 266 4.91 8.96 -14.07
C PHE A 266 4.13 7.98 -14.95
N LEU A 267 4.24 6.68 -14.71
CA LEU A 267 3.53 5.65 -15.49
C LEU A 267 2.01 5.78 -15.30
N ASN A 268 1.56 5.99 -14.07
CA ASN A 268 0.14 6.13 -13.78
C ASN A 268 -0.48 7.34 -14.49
N ALA A 269 0.21 8.48 -14.48
CA ALA A 269 -0.25 9.72 -15.11
C ALA A 269 -0.21 9.67 -16.65
N ASN A 270 0.74 8.93 -17.24
CA ASN A 270 0.98 8.92 -18.69
C ASN A 270 0.49 7.66 -19.41
N TYR A 271 -0.10 6.71 -18.70
CA TYR A 271 -0.66 5.53 -19.35
C TYR A 271 -1.88 5.90 -20.20
N PRO A 272 -2.00 5.42 -21.46
CA PRO A 272 -3.16 5.72 -22.29
C PRO A 272 -4.46 5.30 -21.63
N VAL A 273 -5.47 6.17 -21.69
CA VAL A 273 -6.80 5.87 -21.19
C VAL A 273 -7.38 4.67 -21.95
N LYS A 274 -7.90 3.69 -21.22
CA LYS A 274 -8.47 2.46 -21.73
C LYS A 274 -9.97 2.40 -21.48
N LEU A 275 -10.68 1.70 -22.35
CA LEU A 275 -12.14 1.54 -22.27
C LEU A 275 -12.55 0.22 -21.63
N SER A 276 -11.88 -0.89 -21.99
CA SER A 276 -12.25 -2.21 -21.47
C SER A 276 -11.67 -2.48 -20.09
N GLU A 277 -12.40 -3.23 -19.28
CA GLU A 277 -11.97 -3.71 -17.98
C GLU A 277 -10.64 -4.48 -18.08
N GLN A 278 -10.54 -5.41 -19.04
CA GLN A 278 -9.35 -6.21 -19.24
C GLN A 278 -8.09 -5.35 -19.50
N GLU A 279 -8.21 -4.33 -20.36
CA GLU A 279 -7.08 -3.43 -20.63
C GLU A 279 -6.69 -2.60 -19.40
N ASN A 280 -7.67 -2.19 -18.57
CA ASN A 280 -7.40 -1.46 -17.34
C ASN A 280 -6.76 -2.35 -16.27
N VAL A 281 -7.19 -3.59 -16.14
CA VAL A 281 -6.53 -4.59 -15.28
C VAL A 281 -5.08 -4.82 -15.75
N MET A 282 -4.85 -4.99 -17.05
CA MET A 282 -3.49 -5.10 -17.60
C MET A 282 -2.64 -3.84 -17.34
N ARG A 283 -3.23 -2.65 -17.47
CA ARG A 283 -2.58 -1.37 -17.10
C ARG A 283 -2.13 -1.38 -15.65
N LEU A 284 -2.99 -1.82 -14.73
CA LEU A 284 -2.67 -1.92 -13.30
C LEU A 284 -1.46 -2.81 -13.07
N PHE A 285 -1.48 -4.02 -13.62
CA PHE A 285 -0.37 -4.97 -13.51
C PHE A 285 0.92 -4.46 -14.17
N HIS A 286 0.84 -3.84 -15.34
CA HIS A 286 2.02 -3.28 -16.01
C HIS A 286 2.64 -2.15 -15.19
N THR A 287 1.84 -1.25 -14.64
CA THR A 287 2.36 -0.15 -13.82
C THR A 287 3.01 -0.68 -12.55
N LEU A 288 2.33 -1.58 -11.84
CA LEU A 288 2.85 -2.19 -10.61
C LEU A 288 4.07 -3.10 -10.88
N GLY A 289 4.06 -3.86 -11.98
CA GLY A 289 5.19 -4.69 -12.39
C GLY A 289 6.48 -3.91 -12.64
N ASN A 290 6.39 -2.66 -13.12
CA ASN A 290 7.55 -1.79 -13.31
C ASN A 290 8.18 -1.30 -12.00
N VAL A 291 7.48 -1.41 -10.88
CA VAL A 291 7.95 -0.98 -9.56
C VAL A 291 7.96 -2.11 -8.53
N ALA A 292 7.76 -3.34 -8.97
CA ALA A 292 7.94 -4.52 -8.15
C ALA A 292 9.42 -4.69 -7.77
N MET A 293 9.65 -5.14 -6.55
CA MET A 293 10.99 -5.56 -6.12
C MET A 293 11.30 -6.92 -6.72
N VAL A 294 12.50 -7.06 -7.26
CA VAL A 294 13.09 -8.35 -7.59
C VAL A 294 13.93 -8.76 -6.39
N GLU A 295 13.51 -9.81 -5.68
CA GLU A 295 14.25 -10.42 -4.58
C GLU A 295 15.31 -11.40 -5.08
#